data_042df9ed5ea9c22d937b3bef98f9b5f3
#
_entry.id   042df9ed5ea9c22d937b3bef98f9b5f3
#
_cell.length_a   1.000
_cell.length_b   1.000
_cell.length_c   1.000
_cell.angle_alpha   90.00
_cell.angle_beta   90.00
_cell.angle_gamma   90.00
#
_symmetry.space_group_name_H-M   'P 1'
#
loop_
_entity.id
_entity.type
_entity.pdbx_description
1 polymer ?
#
loop_
_entity_poly.entity_id
_entity_poly.type
_entity_poly.pdbx_seq_one_letter_code
_entity_poly.pdbx_strand_id
1 'polypeptide(L)'
;MKKIWRYLGLFCLVLLLTLSPVFMIAAQNNPAKQGQEIPLETLGEVFPVMLDNQELFTIRQGIGSFSAQERAQSITARIEKIADDDALSPEDLTIKIDPEDKNPSIILGDTVIATITSKDAKLQAVSQEVLAERALAK
;
A
#
# COMPACT_ATOMS: atom_id res chain seq x y z
N MET A 1 18.32 -43.70 63.25
CA MET A 1 18.42 -42.30 62.76
C MET A 1 19.04 -42.18 61.37
N LYS A 2 19.68 -43.22 60.79
CA LYS A 2 20.34 -43.10 59.45
C LYS A 2 19.40 -43.28 58.24
N LYS A 3 18.18 -43.79 58.42
CA LYS A 3 17.25 -44.06 57.29
C LYS A 3 16.45 -42.83 56.88
N ILE A 4 16.21 -41.86 57.77
CA ILE A 4 15.40 -40.66 57.49
C ILE A 4 16.17 -39.72 56.54
N TRP A 5 17.49 -39.66 56.62
CA TRP A 5 18.29 -38.80 55.75
C TRP A 5 18.33 -39.26 54.30
N ARG A 6 18.18 -40.57 54.07
CA ARG A 6 18.14 -41.11 52.68
C ARG A 6 16.87 -40.75 51.94
N TYR A 7 15.74 -40.60 52.67
CA TYR A 7 14.45 -40.19 52.06
C TYR A 7 14.37 -38.66 51.91
N LEU A 8 15.02 -37.91 52.78
CA LEU A 8 15.08 -36.45 52.69
C LEU A 8 15.89 -36.00 51.44
N GLY A 9 16.97 -36.67 51.12
CA GLY A 9 17.74 -36.42 49.90
C GLY A 9 16.99 -36.80 48.62
N LEU A 10 16.22 -37.88 48.64
CA LEU A 10 15.40 -38.30 47.48
C LEU A 10 14.20 -37.36 47.25
N PHE A 11 13.64 -36.82 48.32
CA PHE A 11 12.50 -35.88 48.26
C PHE A 11 12.96 -34.52 47.69
N CYS A 12 14.16 -34.03 48.06
CA CYS A 12 14.74 -32.84 47.48
C CYS A 12 15.07 -33.01 45.98
N LEU A 13 15.50 -34.22 45.57
CA LEU A 13 15.82 -34.48 44.17
C LEU A 13 14.57 -34.48 43.28
N VAL A 14 13.48 -35.04 43.80
CA VAL A 14 12.18 -35.07 43.07
C VAL A 14 11.58 -33.66 43.01
N LEU A 15 11.71 -32.85 44.09
CA LEU A 15 11.20 -31.47 44.12
C LEU A 15 11.94 -30.54 43.15
N LEU A 16 13.25 -30.80 42.92
CA LEU A 16 14.06 -30.01 41.97
C LEU A 16 13.77 -30.31 40.52
N LEU A 17 13.19 -31.47 40.21
CA LEU A 17 12.79 -31.87 38.84
C LEU A 17 11.43 -31.33 38.41
N THR A 18 10.60 -30.86 39.37
CA THR A 18 9.29 -30.34 39.07
C THR A 18 9.22 -28.82 38.92
N LEU A 19 10.28 -28.09 39.26
CA LEU A 19 10.41 -26.66 39.06
C LEU A 19 11.19 -26.36 37.76
N SER A 20 10.79 -26.95 36.65
CA SER A 20 11.17 -26.39 35.35
C SER A 20 10.39 -25.08 35.20
N PRO A 21 11.06 -23.93 35.17
CA PRO A 21 10.39 -22.74 34.68
C PRO A 21 10.03 -23.02 33.23
N VAL A 22 8.74 -23.17 32.97
CA VAL A 22 8.22 -22.96 31.62
C VAL A 22 8.63 -21.53 31.28
N PHE A 23 9.77 -21.43 30.62
CA PHE A 23 10.13 -20.22 29.89
C PHE A 23 9.03 -20.10 28.80
N MET A 24 7.91 -19.46 29.16
CA MET A 24 7.06 -18.83 28.19
C MET A 24 7.94 -17.83 27.48
N ILE A 25 8.49 -18.23 26.35
CA ILE A 25 8.90 -17.32 25.32
C ILE A 25 7.61 -16.60 24.95
N ALA A 26 7.32 -15.51 25.66
CA ALA A 26 6.48 -14.47 25.12
C ALA A 26 7.21 -14.07 23.84
N ALA A 27 6.78 -14.65 22.73
CA ALA A 27 7.03 -14.09 21.41
C ALA A 27 6.54 -12.64 21.56
N GLN A 28 7.47 -11.74 21.81
CA GLN A 28 7.24 -10.33 21.60
C GLN A 28 6.89 -10.22 20.13
N ASN A 29 5.57 -10.27 19.86
CA ASN A 29 5.01 -9.75 18.65
C ASN A 29 5.41 -8.28 18.63
N ASN A 30 6.59 -8.04 18.11
CA ASN A 30 7.02 -6.75 17.67
C ASN A 30 6.01 -6.38 16.57
N PRO A 31 5.17 -5.35 16.72
CA PRO A 31 4.34 -4.87 15.63
C PRO A 31 5.21 -4.04 14.69
N ALA A 32 6.40 -4.58 14.36
CA ALA A 32 7.22 -4.06 13.30
C ALA A 32 6.58 -4.54 12.00
N LYS A 33 5.68 -3.70 11.47
CA LYS A 33 5.35 -3.66 10.04
C LYS A 33 5.13 -5.06 9.43
N GLN A 34 4.13 -5.78 9.88
CA GLN A 34 3.40 -6.63 8.96
C GLN A 34 2.86 -5.67 7.90
N GLY A 35 3.57 -5.60 6.78
CA GLY A 35 2.94 -5.20 5.54
C GLY A 35 1.69 -6.05 5.48
N GLN A 36 0.54 -5.43 5.69
CA GLN A 36 -0.75 -6.08 5.55
C GLN A 36 -0.76 -6.54 4.11
N GLU A 37 -0.47 -7.81 3.87
CA GLU A 37 -0.79 -8.46 2.61
C GLU A 37 -2.30 -8.34 2.48
N ILE A 38 -2.74 -7.32 1.76
CA ILE A 38 -4.14 -7.12 1.43
C ILE A 38 -4.48 -8.36 0.57
N PRO A 39 -5.41 -9.23 1.01
CA PRO A 39 -5.77 -10.40 0.24
C PRO A 39 -6.09 -9.97 -1.20
N LEU A 40 -5.55 -10.66 -2.18
CA LEU A 40 -5.71 -10.34 -3.61
C LEU A 40 -7.19 -10.22 -4.00
N GLU A 41 -8.06 -10.94 -3.32
CA GLU A 41 -9.53 -10.90 -3.50
C GLU A 41 -10.18 -9.60 -3.04
N THR A 42 -9.52 -8.79 -2.19
CA THR A 42 -10.02 -7.48 -1.74
C THR A 42 -9.58 -6.35 -2.66
N LEU A 43 -8.66 -6.65 -3.57
CA LEU A 43 -8.16 -5.72 -4.56
C LEU A 43 -9.09 -5.78 -5.79
N GLY A 44 -10.17 -5.00 -5.83
CA GLY A 44 -11.07 -4.91 -6.97
C GLY A 44 -10.35 -4.82 -8.34
N GLU A 45 -11.12 -4.94 -9.43
CA GLU A 45 -10.57 -4.87 -10.80
C GLU A 45 -9.61 -3.69 -10.98
N VAL A 46 -8.57 -3.93 -11.76
CA VAL A 46 -7.49 -2.98 -12.04
C VAL A 46 -7.61 -2.54 -13.49
N PHE A 47 -7.64 -1.24 -13.70
CA PHE A 47 -7.76 -0.65 -15.02
C PHE A 47 -6.51 0.18 -15.34
N PRO A 48 -5.72 -0.22 -16.35
CA PRO A 48 -4.50 0.51 -16.73
C PRO A 48 -4.84 1.83 -17.42
N VAL A 49 -4.05 2.84 -17.13
CA VAL A 49 -3.94 4.08 -17.91
C VAL A 49 -2.78 3.89 -18.88
N MET A 50 -3.03 4.08 -20.16
CA MET A 50 -2.10 3.75 -21.23
C MET A 50 -1.68 5.01 -22.00
N LEU A 51 -0.46 4.98 -22.56
CA LEU A 51 0.01 5.87 -23.64
C LEU A 51 0.91 5.05 -24.57
N ASP A 52 0.67 5.07 -25.86
CA ASP A 52 1.46 4.35 -26.87
C ASP A 52 1.71 2.87 -26.54
N ASN A 53 0.69 2.17 -26.05
CA ASN A 53 0.75 0.80 -25.54
C ASN A 53 1.64 0.61 -24.28
N GLN A 54 2.09 1.67 -23.64
CA GLN A 54 2.81 1.63 -22.38
C GLN A 54 1.86 1.93 -21.23
N GLU A 55 1.87 1.06 -20.19
CA GLU A 55 1.15 1.35 -18.95
C GLU A 55 1.89 2.44 -18.15
N LEU A 56 1.18 3.52 -17.85
CA LEU A 56 1.68 4.60 -17.00
C LEU A 56 1.43 4.30 -15.52
N PHE A 57 0.20 3.99 -15.19
CA PHE A 57 -0.24 3.60 -13.84
C PHE A 57 -1.62 2.92 -13.92
N THR A 58 -2.11 2.44 -12.77
CA THR A 58 -3.39 1.72 -12.70
C THR A 58 -4.41 2.41 -11.80
N ILE A 59 -5.68 2.31 -12.18
CA ILE A 59 -6.83 2.82 -11.45
C ILE A 59 -7.61 1.67 -10.82
N ARG A 60 -8.04 1.84 -9.58
CA ARG A 60 -8.86 0.85 -8.86
C ARG A 60 -10.14 1.40 -8.27
N GLN A 61 -10.24 2.71 -8.13
CA GLN A 61 -11.36 3.34 -7.46
C GLN A 61 -12.12 4.26 -8.40
N GLY A 62 -13.45 4.16 -8.38
CA GLY A 62 -14.33 5.19 -8.93
C GLY A 62 -14.25 6.49 -8.11
N ILE A 63 -14.59 7.61 -8.71
CA ILE A 63 -14.76 8.92 -8.06
C ILE A 63 -16.12 9.50 -8.50
N GLY A 64 -16.94 9.88 -7.54
CA GLY A 64 -18.27 10.38 -7.82
C GLY A 64 -19.11 9.34 -8.53
N SER A 65 -19.62 9.67 -9.71
CA SER A 65 -20.41 8.77 -10.57
C SER A 65 -19.58 7.92 -11.54
N PHE A 66 -18.27 8.16 -11.63
CA PHE A 66 -17.37 7.43 -12.53
C PHE A 66 -16.85 6.16 -11.87
N SER A 67 -17.00 5.04 -12.57
CA SER A 67 -16.34 3.77 -12.21
C SER A 67 -14.82 3.87 -12.38
N ALA A 68 -14.08 2.90 -11.84
CA ALA A 68 -12.64 2.84 -12.03
C ALA A 68 -12.26 2.69 -13.51
N GLN A 69 -13.02 1.90 -14.27
CA GLN A 69 -12.81 1.70 -15.70
C GLN A 69 -13.03 3.00 -16.47
N GLU A 70 -14.15 3.71 -16.24
CA GLU A 70 -14.43 4.98 -16.92
C GLU A 70 -13.39 6.04 -16.60
N ARG A 71 -12.89 6.06 -15.35
CA ARG A 71 -11.78 6.93 -14.98
C ARG A 71 -10.50 6.61 -15.76
N ALA A 72 -10.10 5.35 -15.82
CA ALA A 72 -8.90 4.94 -16.56
C ALA A 72 -9.01 5.34 -18.04
N GLN A 73 -10.14 5.04 -18.69
CA GLN A 73 -10.40 5.40 -20.09
C GLN A 73 -10.38 6.93 -20.30
N SER A 74 -11.02 7.69 -19.41
CA SER A 74 -11.04 9.16 -19.52
C SER A 74 -9.67 9.79 -19.33
N ILE A 75 -8.83 9.23 -18.43
CA ILE A 75 -7.47 9.70 -18.21
C ILE A 75 -6.61 9.37 -19.43
N THR A 76 -6.67 8.14 -19.94
CA THR A 76 -5.97 7.72 -21.17
C THR A 76 -6.30 8.68 -22.32
N ALA A 77 -7.59 8.91 -22.60
CA ALA A 77 -7.98 9.80 -23.69
C ALA A 77 -7.49 11.25 -23.53
N ARG A 78 -7.38 11.75 -22.29
CA ARG A 78 -6.81 13.10 -22.03
C ARG A 78 -5.32 13.13 -22.29
N ILE A 79 -4.60 12.08 -21.85
CA ILE A 79 -3.15 11.97 -22.05
C ILE A 79 -2.82 11.86 -23.54
N GLU A 80 -3.53 10.99 -24.29
CA GLU A 80 -3.38 10.86 -25.74
C GLU A 80 -3.60 12.21 -26.46
N LYS A 81 -4.68 12.92 -26.08
CA LYS A 81 -4.94 14.25 -26.66
C LYS A 81 -3.83 15.26 -26.39
N ILE A 82 -3.18 15.19 -25.22
CA ILE A 82 -2.05 16.06 -24.86
C ILE A 82 -0.81 15.67 -25.66
N ALA A 83 -0.55 14.36 -25.79
CA ALA A 83 0.59 13.85 -26.55
C ALA A 83 0.51 14.18 -28.05
N ASP A 84 -0.72 14.29 -28.59
CA ASP A 84 -0.97 14.67 -29.98
C ASP A 84 -0.90 16.20 -30.24
N ASP A 85 -0.79 17.03 -29.20
CA ASP A 85 -0.78 18.49 -29.32
C ASP A 85 0.63 19.04 -29.16
N ASP A 86 1.30 19.34 -30.29
CA ASP A 86 2.64 19.90 -30.35
C ASP A 86 2.81 21.26 -29.61
N ALA A 87 1.71 21.92 -29.27
CA ALA A 87 1.74 23.19 -28.54
C ALA A 87 1.83 22.99 -27.02
N LEU A 88 1.62 21.77 -26.51
CA LEU A 88 1.68 21.42 -25.11
C LEU A 88 3.00 20.72 -24.79
N SER A 89 3.59 21.07 -23.64
CA SER A 89 4.82 20.42 -23.18
C SER A 89 4.55 19.57 -21.95
N PRO A 90 5.12 18.35 -21.85
CA PRO A 90 5.10 17.59 -20.61
C PRO A 90 5.65 18.36 -19.39
N GLU A 91 6.52 19.35 -19.64
CA GLU A 91 7.10 20.22 -18.60
C GLU A 91 6.07 21.19 -17.97
N ASP A 92 4.93 21.41 -18.65
CA ASP A 92 3.82 22.22 -18.13
C ASP A 92 2.89 21.43 -17.19
N LEU A 93 3.10 20.12 -17.08
CA LEU A 93 2.36 19.28 -16.14
C LEU A 93 2.85 19.52 -14.71
N THR A 94 1.90 19.72 -13.81
CA THR A 94 2.19 19.94 -12.38
C THR A 94 1.31 19.08 -11.50
N ILE A 95 1.73 18.88 -10.24
CA ILE A 95 0.93 18.19 -9.23
C ILE A 95 0.33 19.21 -8.30
N LYS A 96 -1.01 19.18 -8.15
CA LYS A 96 -1.75 20.02 -7.21
C LYS A 96 -2.49 19.12 -6.22
N ILE A 97 -2.35 19.41 -4.92
CA ILE A 97 -3.07 18.68 -3.87
C ILE A 97 -4.37 19.40 -3.59
N ASP A 98 -5.49 18.70 -3.68
CA ASP A 98 -6.79 19.22 -3.31
C ASP A 98 -6.83 19.52 -1.80
N PRO A 99 -7.26 20.71 -1.37
CA PRO A 99 -7.30 21.09 0.04
C PRO A 99 -8.37 20.30 0.85
N GLU A 100 -9.42 19.79 0.22
CA GLU A 100 -10.54 19.13 0.87
C GLU A 100 -10.26 17.64 1.06
N ASP A 101 -10.03 16.91 -0.02
CA ASP A 101 -9.87 15.45 -0.01
C ASP A 101 -8.41 14.98 0.04
N LYS A 102 -7.46 15.92 -0.05
CA LYS A 102 -6.00 15.67 -0.03
C LYS A 102 -5.50 14.77 -1.15
N ASN A 103 -6.29 14.57 -2.19
CA ASN A 103 -5.85 13.79 -3.34
C ASN A 103 -4.95 14.65 -4.25
N PRO A 104 -3.76 14.14 -4.63
CA PRO A 104 -2.94 14.80 -5.63
C PRO A 104 -3.58 14.62 -7.02
N SER A 105 -3.62 15.72 -7.76
CA SER A 105 -4.07 15.75 -9.17
C SER A 105 -2.94 16.21 -10.06
N ILE A 106 -2.73 15.51 -11.16
CA ILE A 106 -1.87 15.93 -12.26
C ILE A 106 -2.69 16.90 -13.11
N ILE A 107 -2.18 18.10 -13.29
CA ILE A 107 -2.86 19.18 -14.03
C ILE A 107 -1.95 19.75 -15.11
N LEU A 108 -2.57 20.16 -16.21
CA LEU A 108 -1.97 20.95 -17.27
C LEU A 108 -2.70 22.31 -17.34
N GLY A 109 -2.03 23.36 -16.93
CA GLY A 109 -2.70 24.66 -16.73
C GLY A 109 -3.86 24.55 -15.74
N ASP A 110 -5.09 24.80 -16.21
CA ASP A 110 -6.31 24.66 -15.41
C ASP A 110 -7.05 23.32 -15.62
N THR A 111 -6.49 22.43 -16.46
CA THR A 111 -7.14 21.16 -16.81
C THR A 111 -6.64 20.03 -15.92
N VAL A 112 -7.54 19.36 -15.21
CA VAL A 112 -7.21 18.13 -14.45
C VAL A 112 -7.08 16.95 -15.41
N ILE A 113 -5.90 16.38 -15.48
CA ILE A 113 -5.59 15.20 -16.29
C ILE A 113 -5.95 13.93 -15.53
N ALA A 114 -5.43 13.79 -14.31
CA ALA A 114 -5.68 12.63 -13.45
C ALA A 114 -5.70 13.04 -11.99
N THR A 115 -6.59 12.43 -11.19
CA THR A 115 -6.57 12.50 -9.74
C THR A 115 -6.18 11.13 -9.19
N ILE A 116 -5.20 11.06 -8.31
CA ILE A 116 -4.69 9.83 -7.71
C ILE A 116 -5.35 9.61 -6.35
N THR A 117 -6.09 8.52 -6.21
CA THR A 117 -6.75 8.18 -4.94
C THR A 117 -5.87 7.31 -4.05
N SER A 118 -6.20 7.25 -2.76
CA SER A 118 -5.49 6.40 -1.81
C SER A 118 -5.55 4.91 -2.16
N LYS A 119 -6.61 4.44 -2.84
CA LYS A 119 -6.70 3.05 -3.30
C LYS A 119 -5.80 2.78 -4.50
N ASP A 120 -5.68 3.74 -5.41
CA ASP A 120 -4.79 3.63 -6.56
C ASP A 120 -3.32 3.49 -6.08
N ALA A 121 -2.91 4.28 -5.09
CA ALA A 121 -1.57 4.27 -4.52
C ALA A 121 -1.26 3.01 -3.68
N LYS A 122 -2.22 2.54 -2.89
CA LYS A 122 -2.07 1.31 -2.06
C LYS A 122 -1.72 0.09 -2.89
N LEU A 123 -2.18 0.00 -4.12
CA LEU A 123 -1.85 -1.06 -5.06
C LEU A 123 -0.37 -1.21 -5.32
N GLN A 124 0.31 -0.09 -5.44
CA GLN A 124 1.73 -0.02 -5.74
C GLN A 124 2.59 0.12 -4.48
N ALA A 125 1.99 -0.03 -3.30
CA ALA A 125 2.64 0.09 -1.99
C ALA A 125 3.41 1.42 -1.82
N VAL A 126 2.88 2.51 -2.39
CA VAL A 126 3.45 3.86 -2.32
C VAL A 126 2.44 4.87 -1.78
N SER A 127 2.88 6.10 -1.49
CA SER A 127 1.95 7.21 -1.21
C SER A 127 1.32 7.73 -2.51
N GLN A 128 0.21 8.49 -2.38
CA GLN A 128 -0.46 9.10 -3.52
C GLN A 128 0.45 10.07 -4.26
N GLU A 129 1.22 10.85 -3.53
CA GLU A 129 2.19 11.80 -4.06
C GLU A 129 3.26 11.09 -4.89
N VAL A 130 3.85 10.03 -4.34
CA VAL A 130 4.86 9.23 -5.05
C VAL A 130 4.28 8.60 -6.30
N LEU A 131 3.01 8.16 -6.29
CA LEU A 131 2.37 7.61 -7.49
C LEU A 131 2.14 8.71 -8.53
N ALA A 132 1.71 9.91 -8.11
CA ALA A 132 1.53 11.05 -9.00
C ALA A 132 2.86 11.48 -9.65
N GLU A 133 3.94 11.57 -8.85
CA GLU A 133 5.29 11.87 -9.35
C GLU A 133 5.79 10.84 -10.35
N ARG A 134 5.57 9.55 -10.09
CA ARG A 134 5.94 8.46 -11.02
C ARG A 134 5.14 8.51 -12.32
N ALA A 135 3.87 8.86 -12.25
CA ALA A 135 3.02 8.99 -13.43
C ALA A 135 3.45 10.19 -14.30
N LEU A 136 3.92 11.27 -13.66
CA LEU A 136 4.41 12.47 -14.33
C LEU A 136 5.79 12.26 -15.00
N ALA A 137 6.59 11.35 -14.45
CA ALA A 137 7.96 11.11 -14.92
C ALA A 137 8.06 10.11 -16.10
N LYS A 138 6.94 9.56 -16.57
CA LYS A 138 6.86 8.60 -17.68
C LYS A 138 6.46 9.27 -18.97
#